data_0a8d8ea57ca8372536167d775fb0b3a1
#
_entry.id   0a8d8ea57ca8372536167d775fb0b3a1
#
_cell.length_a   1.000
_cell.length_b   1.000
_cell.length_c   1.000
_cell.angle_alpha   90.00
_cell.angle_beta   90.00
_cell.angle_gamma   90.00
#
_symmetry.space_group_name_H-M   'P 1'
#
loop_
_entity.id
_entity.type
_entity.pdbx_description
1 polymer ?
#
loop_
_entity_poly.entity_id
_entity_poly.type
_entity_poly.pdbx_seq_one_letter_code
_entity_poly.pdbx_strand_id
1 'polypeptide(L)'
;MTTQHIETLIIGAGQAGLSTGYHLRRRRRSFLIVDGNERIGDNWRQQWDTLRLYTPAKYDGLPGLPFPADRWHFPQKDEVADYLESYALHWDLPVRMSTRIDRLEQGPDGRFLAAVGADTISCDNVVIATGSFGRTPNVPDFAAALDPSIRQLHSSEYRRPDQLQPGRVLVVGASHSGTDIAYEVAQTHATTLVGRDCGQLPFRPESRVAPVLMPILVFLARHVITRRTPIGRKAMPHIRFEGGPMLRVHREDLAARAVERVEHRVAGVSDGRPCLDDGTVLDVANVVWCTGFRQVFDWIDLAVFGDDGWPEEMRGVVEAAPGLYFCGLSFQYAFSSMVFPGIGRDADYLARQIVSRSRSAVPAAA
;
A
#
# COMPACT_ATOMS: atom_id res chain seq x y z
N MET A 1 0.01 -1.27 34.00
CA MET A 1 -0.96 -1.44 32.89
C MET A 1 -1.99 -0.35 33.02
N THR A 2 -2.02 0.59 32.09
CA THR A 2 -3.08 1.61 32.02
C THR A 2 -4.04 1.25 30.90
N THR A 3 -5.34 1.38 31.15
CA THR A 3 -6.35 1.18 30.11
C THR A 3 -6.99 2.51 29.78
N GLN A 4 -6.79 2.97 28.55
CA GLN A 4 -7.44 4.18 28.02
C GLN A 4 -8.62 3.77 27.15
N HIS A 5 -9.81 4.35 27.37
CA HIS A 5 -10.96 4.13 26.50
C HIS A 5 -11.09 5.23 25.45
N ILE A 6 -11.34 4.85 24.19
CA ILE A 6 -11.54 5.72 23.04
C ILE A 6 -12.71 5.19 22.21
N GLU A 7 -13.60 6.04 21.74
CA GLU A 7 -14.75 5.62 20.94
C GLU A 7 -14.31 4.90 19.65
N THR A 8 -13.38 5.48 18.88
CA THR A 8 -12.88 4.89 17.63
C THR A 8 -11.36 4.95 17.58
N LEU A 9 -10.72 3.80 17.48
CA LEU A 9 -9.28 3.68 17.21
C LEU A 9 -9.03 3.48 15.73
N ILE A 10 -8.17 4.31 15.14
CA ILE A 10 -7.71 4.16 13.76
C ILE A 10 -6.24 3.73 13.80
N ILE A 11 -5.91 2.59 13.21
CA ILE A 11 -4.57 2.01 13.21
C ILE A 11 -3.92 2.26 11.84
N GLY A 12 -2.98 3.19 11.80
CA GLY A 12 -2.27 3.68 10.61
C GLY A 12 -2.57 5.14 10.31
N ALA A 13 -1.52 5.99 10.26
CA ALA A 13 -1.58 7.42 9.94
C ALA A 13 -1.21 7.73 8.48
N GLY A 14 -1.47 6.78 7.57
CA GLY A 14 -1.38 6.99 6.13
C GLY A 14 -2.62 7.67 5.55
N GLN A 15 -2.68 7.74 4.21
CA GLN A 15 -3.81 8.36 3.47
C GLN A 15 -5.19 7.84 3.90
N ALA A 16 -5.29 6.54 4.24
CA ALA A 16 -6.55 5.91 4.64
C ALA A 16 -6.99 6.34 6.04
N GLY A 17 -6.09 6.26 7.02
CA GLY A 17 -6.38 6.64 8.39
C GLY A 17 -6.65 8.14 8.54
N LEU A 18 -5.85 8.99 7.89
CA LEU A 18 -6.06 10.43 7.90
C LEU A 18 -7.39 10.84 7.24
N SER A 19 -7.76 10.20 6.10
CA SER A 19 -9.07 10.43 5.47
C SER A 19 -10.22 9.99 6.37
N THR A 20 -10.07 8.88 7.08
CA THR A 20 -11.08 8.39 8.03
C THR A 20 -11.22 9.36 9.22
N GLY A 21 -10.10 9.79 9.78
CA GLY A 21 -10.05 10.79 10.86
C GLY A 21 -10.74 12.10 10.46
N TYR A 22 -10.47 12.62 9.26
CA TYR A 22 -11.16 13.79 8.72
C TYR A 22 -12.69 13.61 8.71
N HIS A 23 -13.17 12.48 8.21
CA HIS A 23 -14.60 12.24 8.13
C HIS A 23 -15.26 12.04 9.48
N LEU A 24 -14.59 11.44 10.46
CA LEU A 24 -15.05 11.33 11.85
C LEU A 24 -15.08 12.68 12.53
N ARG A 25 -14.01 13.49 12.40
CA ARG A 25 -13.95 14.87 12.92
C ARG A 25 -15.12 15.71 12.41
N ARG A 26 -15.39 15.70 11.10
CA ARG A 26 -16.53 16.42 10.53
C ARG A 26 -17.89 15.96 11.08
N ARG A 27 -17.96 14.72 11.59
CA ARG A 27 -19.15 14.15 12.23
C ARG A 27 -19.13 14.30 13.75
N ARG A 28 -18.16 15.02 14.30
CA ARG A 28 -17.98 15.27 15.73
C ARG A 28 -17.90 13.97 16.53
N ARG A 29 -17.21 12.94 15.98
CA ARG A 29 -16.94 11.68 16.67
C ARG A 29 -15.57 11.72 17.33
N SER A 30 -15.46 11.11 18.51
CA SER A 30 -14.20 10.96 19.21
C SER A 30 -13.38 9.82 18.57
N PHE A 31 -12.09 10.05 18.31
CA PHE A 31 -11.20 9.05 17.76
C PHE A 31 -9.75 9.36 18.11
N LEU A 32 -8.91 8.35 17.95
CA LEU A 32 -7.45 8.48 17.98
C LEU A 32 -6.87 7.73 16.80
N ILE A 33 -5.92 8.34 16.09
CA ILE A 33 -5.10 7.69 15.08
C ILE A 33 -3.78 7.28 15.73
N VAL A 34 -3.36 6.03 15.55
CA VAL A 34 -2.05 5.54 16.02
C VAL A 34 -1.24 5.02 14.84
N ASP A 35 0.08 5.19 14.88
CA ASP A 35 1.00 4.65 13.89
C ASP A 35 2.32 4.23 14.55
N GLY A 36 2.89 3.12 14.09
CA GLY A 36 4.16 2.60 14.60
C GLY A 36 5.39 3.36 14.10
N ASN A 37 5.29 4.22 13.08
CA ASN A 37 6.39 5.07 12.63
C ASN A 37 6.61 6.24 13.60
N GLU A 38 7.77 6.87 13.50
CA GLU A 38 8.12 8.04 14.33
C GLU A 38 7.41 9.32 13.84
N ARG A 39 7.16 9.41 12.51
CA ARG A 39 6.60 10.59 11.87
C ARG A 39 5.56 10.22 10.81
N ILE A 40 4.50 11.03 10.66
CA ILE A 40 3.53 10.88 9.58
C ILE A 40 4.25 10.99 8.24
N GLY A 41 3.95 10.07 7.33
CA GLY A 41 4.56 10.04 5.99
C GLY A 41 5.87 9.25 5.88
N ASP A 42 6.42 8.71 6.97
CA ASP A 42 7.69 7.94 6.92
C ASP A 42 7.64 6.74 5.99
N ASN A 43 6.45 6.13 5.83
CA ASN A 43 6.28 5.06 4.85
C ASN A 43 6.60 5.52 3.39
N TRP A 44 6.40 6.80 3.09
CA TRP A 44 6.79 7.41 1.82
C TRP A 44 8.26 7.82 1.82
N ARG A 45 8.75 8.48 2.88
CA ARG A 45 10.16 8.89 2.99
C ARG A 45 11.12 7.72 2.87
N GLN A 46 10.70 6.54 3.31
CA GLN A 46 11.47 5.29 3.25
C GLN A 46 11.44 4.60 1.87
N GLN A 47 10.81 5.16 0.86
CA GLN A 47 10.86 4.64 -0.52
C GLN A 47 12.15 5.08 -1.24
N TRP A 48 12.41 4.52 -2.43
CA TRP A 48 13.59 4.90 -3.22
C TRP A 48 13.52 6.37 -3.66
N ASP A 49 14.70 6.98 -3.85
CA ASP A 49 14.84 8.43 -3.94
C ASP A 49 14.09 9.05 -5.13
N THR A 50 13.97 8.33 -6.24
CA THR A 50 13.31 8.83 -7.46
C THR A 50 11.82 8.47 -7.55
N LEU A 51 11.23 7.85 -6.49
CA LEU A 51 9.82 7.50 -6.51
C LEU A 51 8.94 8.75 -6.67
N ARG A 52 8.04 8.67 -7.64
CA ARG A 52 6.95 9.64 -7.85
C ARG A 52 5.62 8.93 -7.89
N LEU A 53 4.55 9.63 -7.54
CA LEU A 53 3.20 9.14 -7.80
C LEU A 53 2.96 8.92 -9.30
N TYR A 54 2.12 7.95 -9.62
CA TYR A 54 1.72 7.64 -11.00
C TYR A 54 0.48 8.43 -11.44
N THR A 55 -0.11 9.18 -10.50
CA THR A 55 -1.20 10.13 -10.74
C THR A 55 -0.69 11.55 -10.55
N PRO A 56 -1.22 12.53 -11.28
CA PRO A 56 -0.88 13.94 -11.06
C PRO A 56 -1.63 14.49 -9.83
N ALA A 57 -1.05 15.53 -9.22
CA ALA A 57 -1.52 16.22 -8.00
C ALA A 57 -3.03 16.57 -8.01
N LYS A 58 -3.59 16.78 -9.20
CA LYS A 58 -5.06 16.97 -9.38
C LYS A 58 -5.89 15.87 -8.71
N TYR A 59 -5.36 14.64 -8.60
CA TYR A 59 -6.08 13.48 -8.09
C TYR A 59 -5.55 12.98 -6.74
N ASP A 60 -4.47 13.60 -6.23
CA ASP A 60 -3.75 13.12 -5.06
C ASP A 60 -4.10 13.89 -3.78
N GLY A 61 -5.06 14.81 -3.84
CA GLY A 61 -5.62 15.46 -2.66
C GLY A 61 -6.50 14.52 -1.84
N LEU A 62 -6.38 14.64 -0.51
CA LEU A 62 -7.29 14.00 0.44
C LEU A 62 -8.55 14.84 0.66
N PRO A 63 -9.61 14.28 1.26
CA PRO A 63 -10.86 14.98 1.49
C PRO A 63 -10.67 16.34 2.21
N GLY A 64 -11.17 17.40 1.60
CA GLY A 64 -11.16 18.75 2.17
C GLY A 64 -9.86 19.53 1.99
N LEU A 65 -8.79 18.92 1.46
CA LEU A 65 -7.53 19.63 1.18
C LEU A 65 -6.92 19.11 -0.13
N PRO A 66 -6.85 19.93 -1.21
CA PRO A 66 -6.18 19.53 -2.44
C PRO A 66 -4.66 19.38 -2.21
N PHE A 67 -4.00 18.59 -3.05
CA PHE A 67 -2.54 18.49 -3.03
C PHE A 67 -1.93 19.86 -3.45
N PRO A 68 -0.92 20.39 -2.72
CA PRO A 68 -0.42 21.75 -2.89
C PRO A 68 0.63 21.84 -4.01
N ALA A 69 0.27 21.46 -5.22
CA ALA A 69 1.13 21.53 -6.40
C ALA A 69 0.32 21.83 -7.67
N ASP A 70 0.99 22.13 -8.77
CA ASP A 70 0.36 22.30 -10.07
C ASP A 70 -0.42 21.04 -10.45
N ARG A 71 -1.59 21.21 -11.07
CA ARG A 71 -2.56 20.14 -11.34
C ARG A 71 -1.97 18.92 -12.06
N TRP A 72 -0.94 19.11 -12.89
CA TRP A 72 -0.29 18.05 -13.67
C TRP A 72 1.12 17.73 -13.20
N HIS A 73 1.53 18.27 -12.05
CA HIS A 73 2.73 17.83 -11.35
C HIS A 73 2.54 16.40 -10.81
N PHE A 74 3.57 15.57 -10.93
CA PHE A 74 3.61 14.22 -10.37
C PHE A 74 4.41 14.25 -9.07
N PRO A 75 3.74 14.20 -7.91
CA PRO A 75 4.42 14.40 -6.62
C PRO A 75 5.49 13.34 -6.35
N GLN A 76 6.63 13.79 -5.84
CA GLN A 76 7.68 12.91 -5.33
C GLN A 76 7.33 12.38 -3.94
N LYS A 77 7.99 11.29 -3.53
CA LYS A 77 7.74 10.63 -2.25
C LYS A 77 7.74 11.56 -1.04
N ASP A 78 8.71 12.50 -1.01
CA ASP A 78 8.84 13.43 0.11
C ASP A 78 7.75 14.51 0.10
N GLU A 79 7.33 14.99 -1.07
CA GLU A 79 6.19 15.89 -1.21
C GLU A 79 4.89 15.23 -0.70
N VAL A 80 4.73 13.92 -0.98
CA VAL A 80 3.59 13.14 -0.47
C VAL A 80 3.64 13.01 1.05
N ALA A 81 4.82 12.72 1.60
CA ALA A 81 5.01 12.59 3.03
C ALA A 81 4.70 13.90 3.77
N ASP A 82 5.22 15.02 3.27
CA ASP A 82 5.00 16.35 3.83
C ASP A 82 3.53 16.81 3.69
N TYR A 83 2.88 16.45 2.60
CA TYR A 83 1.45 16.68 2.42
C TYR A 83 0.62 15.93 3.46
N LEU A 84 0.90 14.65 3.73
CA LEU A 84 0.17 13.87 4.73
C LEU A 84 0.34 14.44 6.14
N GLU A 85 1.54 14.89 6.48
CA GLU A 85 1.81 15.54 7.77
C GLU A 85 1.07 16.89 7.87
N SER A 86 1.15 17.72 6.83
CA SER A 86 0.43 18.99 6.74
C SER A 86 -1.08 18.80 6.80
N TYR A 87 -1.60 17.72 6.21
CA TYR A 87 -3.01 17.37 6.25
C TYR A 87 -3.49 17.09 7.68
N ALA A 88 -2.72 16.30 8.44
CA ALA A 88 -3.05 15.99 9.83
C ALA A 88 -3.06 17.27 10.70
N LEU A 89 -2.08 18.14 10.51
CA LEU A 89 -2.00 19.44 11.19
C LEU A 89 -3.14 20.38 10.80
N HIS A 90 -3.42 20.51 9.50
CA HIS A 90 -4.48 21.40 8.99
C HIS A 90 -5.85 21.07 9.59
N TRP A 91 -6.13 19.78 9.74
CA TRP A 91 -7.40 19.31 10.31
C TRP A 91 -7.31 19.04 11.81
N ASP A 92 -6.20 19.35 12.47
CA ASP A 92 -5.96 19.10 13.90
C ASP A 92 -6.41 17.67 14.28
N LEU A 93 -5.93 16.67 13.54
CA LEU A 93 -6.29 15.27 13.78
C LEU A 93 -5.50 14.74 14.98
N PRO A 94 -6.13 14.03 15.94
CA PRO A 94 -5.43 13.44 17.07
C PRO A 94 -4.63 12.21 16.60
N VAL A 95 -3.33 12.41 16.34
CA VAL A 95 -2.41 11.36 15.90
C VAL A 95 -1.37 11.10 16.99
N ARG A 96 -1.16 9.84 17.34
CA ARG A 96 -0.10 9.37 18.22
C ARG A 96 0.85 8.48 17.43
N MET A 97 2.04 9.00 17.16
CA MET A 97 3.12 8.28 16.49
C MET A 97 3.87 7.38 17.45
N SER A 98 4.81 6.57 16.95
CA SER A 98 5.60 5.58 17.72
C SER A 98 4.72 4.66 18.57
N THR A 99 3.52 4.36 18.09
CA THR A 99 2.51 3.56 18.78
C THR A 99 2.13 2.38 17.89
N ARG A 100 2.83 1.27 18.10
CA ARG A 100 2.56 0.01 17.39
C ARG A 100 1.53 -0.78 18.17
N ILE A 101 0.52 -1.29 17.49
CA ILE A 101 -0.41 -2.26 18.06
C ILE A 101 0.21 -3.65 17.90
N ASP A 102 0.40 -4.33 19.02
CA ASP A 102 1.01 -5.66 19.08
C ASP A 102 -0.05 -6.77 18.93
N ARG A 103 -1.25 -6.53 19.46
CA ARG A 103 -2.38 -7.44 19.39
C ARG A 103 -3.70 -6.68 19.43
N LEU A 104 -4.67 -7.15 18.67
CA LEU A 104 -6.06 -6.68 18.69
C LEU A 104 -6.97 -7.88 18.97
N GLU A 105 -7.78 -7.79 20.02
CA GLU A 105 -8.75 -8.80 20.40
C GLU A 105 -10.08 -8.17 20.81
N GLN A 106 -11.11 -8.96 21.01
CA GLN A 106 -12.39 -8.50 21.53
C GLN A 106 -12.60 -9.00 22.96
N GLY A 107 -12.85 -8.08 23.87
CA GLY A 107 -13.14 -8.38 25.26
C GLY A 107 -14.57 -8.96 25.46
N PRO A 108 -14.85 -9.47 26.67
CA PRO A 108 -16.14 -10.10 26.97
C PRO A 108 -17.32 -9.11 26.95
N ASP A 109 -17.06 -7.82 27.05
CA ASP A 109 -18.06 -6.75 26.94
C ASP A 109 -18.31 -6.31 25.48
N GLY A 110 -17.67 -6.98 24.52
CA GLY A 110 -17.78 -6.70 23.09
C GLY A 110 -16.95 -5.53 22.60
N ARG A 111 -16.18 -4.87 23.46
CA ARG A 111 -15.20 -3.84 23.06
C ARG A 111 -13.96 -4.46 22.49
N PHE A 112 -13.27 -3.71 21.66
CA PHE A 112 -11.96 -4.09 21.16
C PHE A 112 -10.89 -3.65 22.18
N LEU A 113 -9.89 -4.50 22.33
CA LEU A 113 -8.72 -4.29 23.19
C LEU A 113 -7.48 -4.32 22.29
N ALA A 114 -6.81 -3.19 22.15
CA ALA A 114 -5.59 -3.04 21.38
C ALA A 114 -4.39 -2.92 22.32
N ALA A 115 -3.52 -3.94 22.34
CA ALA A 115 -2.32 -3.95 23.17
C ALA A 115 -1.21 -3.11 22.53
N VAL A 116 -0.55 -2.31 23.36
CA VAL A 116 0.58 -1.42 23.03
C VAL A 116 1.66 -1.61 24.10
N GLY A 117 2.60 -2.53 23.88
CA GLY A 117 3.58 -2.89 24.90
C GLY A 117 2.90 -3.38 26.20
N ALA A 118 3.08 -2.64 27.30
CA ALA A 118 2.45 -2.97 28.60
C ALA A 118 1.06 -2.34 28.81
N ASP A 119 0.60 -1.49 27.91
CA ASP A 119 -0.65 -0.75 28.01
C ASP A 119 -1.72 -1.30 27.04
N THR A 120 -2.98 -0.93 27.28
CA THR A 120 -4.12 -1.34 26.47
C THR A 120 -4.99 -0.15 26.11
N ILE A 121 -5.39 -0.05 24.84
CA ILE A 121 -6.43 0.87 24.39
C ILE A 121 -7.72 0.08 24.20
N SER A 122 -8.76 0.42 24.97
CA SER A 122 -10.11 -0.11 24.80
C SER A 122 -10.90 0.79 23.86
N CYS A 123 -11.66 0.23 22.91
CA CYS A 123 -12.46 1.03 22.00
C CYS A 123 -13.72 0.32 21.50
N ASP A 124 -14.73 1.11 21.12
CA ASP A 124 -16.00 0.60 20.60
C ASP A 124 -15.91 0.27 19.10
N ASN A 125 -15.03 0.96 18.39
CA ASN A 125 -14.79 0.76 16.96
C ASN A 125 -13.28 0.77 16.66
N VAL A 126 -12.86 -0.05 15.71
CA VAL A 126 -11.49 -0.10 15.18
C VAL A 126 -11.50 0.03 13.67
N VAL A 127 -10.65 0.88 13.14
CA VAL A 127 -10.40 0.98 11.69
C VAL A 127 -8.96 0.58 11.41
N ILE A 128 -8.77 -0.55 10.73
CA ILE A 128 -7.47 -1.03 10.27
C ILE A 128 -7.12 -0.26 8.98
N ALA A 129 -6.17 0.64 9.07
CA ALA A 129 -5.73 1.52 7.98
C ALA A 129 -4.22 1.35 7.68
N THR A 130 -3.69 0.15 7.90
CA THR A 130 -2.26 -0.19 7.78
C THR A 130 -1.75 -0.27 6.34
N GLY A 131 -2.63 -0.10 5.36
CA GLY A 131 -2.31 -0.04 3.94
C GLY A 131 -2.40 -1.38 3.22
N SER A 132 -2.42 -1.32 1.87
CA SER A 132 -2.49 -2.49 0.99
C SER A 132 -1.12 -3.08 0.67
N PHE A 133 -0.12 -2.23 0.67
CA PHE A 133 1.26 -2.67 0.49
C PHE A 133 1.77 -2.98 1.88
N GLY A 134 1.73 -4.27 2.24
CA GLY A 134 2.13 -4.78 3.54
C GLY A 134 3.56 -4.35 3.88
N ARG A 135 3.89 -4.39 5.14
CA ARG A 135 5.23 -4.05 5.61
C ARG A 135 6.17 -5.26 5.63
N THR A 136 5.64 -6.43 5.35
CA THR A 136 6.43 -7.66 5.29
C THR A 136 6.89 -7.91 3.86
N PRO A 137 8.18 -7.71 3.56
CA PRO A 137 8.73 -8.00 2.24
C PRO A 137 8.43 -9.44 1.79
N ASN A 138 8.05 -9.61 0.54
CA ASN A 138 7.85 -10.94 -0.02
C ASN A 138 9.14 -11.42 -0.71
N VAL A 139 10.13 -11.84 0.08
CA VAL A 139 11.37 -12.43 -0.42
C VAL A 139 11.16 -13.95 -0.50
N PRO A 140 11.52 -14.62 -1.62
CA PRO A 140 11.40 -16.07 -1.72
C PRO A 140 12.29 -16.79 -0.71
N ASP A 141 11.84 -17.92 -0.15
CA ASP A 141 12.57 -18.64 0.89
C ASP A 141 13.94 -19.16 0.39
N PHE A 142 14.05 -19.50 -0.90
CA PHE A 142 15.31 -19.92 -1.51
C PHE A 142 16.36 -18.79 -1.60
N ALA A 143 15.99 -17.53 -1.40
CA ALA A 143 16.93 -16.41 -1.43
C ALA A 143 18.06 -16.55 -0.40
N ALA A 144 17.78 -17.22 0.72
CA ALA A 144 18.78 -17.52 1.74
C ALA A 144 19.89 -18.50 1.27
N ALA A 145 19.67 -19.24 0.18
CA ALA A 145 20.63 -20.18 -0.39
C ALA A 145 21.54 -19.53 -1.46
N LEU A 146 21.35 -18.26 -1.79
CA LEU A 146 22.25 -17.52 -2.66
C LEU A 146 23.62 -17.35 -2.01
N ASP A 147 24.68 -17.32 -2.83
CA ASP A 147 26.03 -17.07 -2.36
C ASP A 147 26.08 -15.76 -1.53
N PRO A 148 26.68 -15.77 -0.34
CA PRO A 148 26.76 -14.59 0.54
C PRO A 148 27.48 -13.39 -0.10
N SER A 149 28.29 -13.58 -1.14
CA SER A 149 28.91 -12.50 -1.89
C SER A 149 27.91 -11.72 -2.76
N ILE A 150 26.76 -12.30 -3.07
CA ILE A 150 25.69 -11.63 -3.81
C ILE A 150 24.92 -10.71 -2.87
N ARG A 151 24.99 -9.40 -3.13
CA ARG A 151 24.22 -8.43 -2.35
C ARG A 151 22.74 -8.54 -2.65
N GLN A 152 21.91 -8.70 -1.64
CA GLN A 152 20.47 -8.78 -1.77
C GLN A 152 19.80 -7.61 -1.07
N LEU A 153 18.82 -6.98 -1.75
CA LEU A 153 17.94 -5.95 -1.20
C LEU A 153 16.49 -6.25 -1.62
N HIS A 154 15.55 -6.03 -0.73
CA HIS A 154 14.16 -5.90 -1.15
C HIS A 154 13.90 -4.46 -1.65
N SER A 155 12.89 -4.25 -2.50
CA SER A 155 12.54 -2.91 -3.01
C SER A 155 12.21 -1.89 -1.91
N SER A 156 11.81 -2.33 -0.72
CA SER A 156 11.62 -1.47 0.45
C SER A 156 12.93 -1.03 1.12
N GLU A 157 14.04 -1.68 0.83
CA GLU A 157 15.38 -1.37 1.35
C GLU A 157 16.22 -0.62 0.32
N TYR A 158 15.87 -0.77 -0.97
CA TYR A 158 16.51 -0.04 -2.05
C TYR A 158 16.16 1.45 -1.98
N ARG A 159 17.16 2.31 -2.11
CA ARG A 159 17.03 3.78 -2.15
C ARG A 159 17.60 4.34 -3.45
N ARG A 160 18.77 3.87 -3.85
CA ARG A 160 19.54 4.37 -5.00
C ARG A 160 20.61 3.38 -5.43
N PRO A 161 21.15 3.53 -6.66
CA PRO A 161 22.16 2.60 -7.20
C PRO A 161 23.44 2.47 -6.38
N ASP A 162 23.84 3.49 -5.62
CA ASP A 162 25.07 3.49 -4.79
C ASP A 162 25.08 2.42 -3.69
N GLN A 163 23.91 1.86 -3.37
CA GLN A 163 23.81 0.75 -2.42
C GLN A 163 24.30 -0.58 -3.01
N LEU A 164 24.41 -0.66 -4.34
CA LEU A 164 24.78 -1.88 -5.05
C LEU A 164 26.30 -1.96 -5.23
N GLN A 165 26.83 -3.17 -5.18
CA GLN A 165 28.25 -3.41 -5.44
C GLN A 165 28.52 -3.50 -6.96
N PRO A 166 29.77 -3.26 -7.40
CA PRO A 166 30.13 -3.41 -8.80
C PRO A 166 29.75 -4.77 -9.37
N GLY A 167 29.23 -4.79 -10.60
CA GLY A 167 28.82 -6.00 -11.31
C GLY A 167 27.38 -5.95 -11.79
N ARG A 168 26.91 -7.05 -12.37
CA ARG A 168 25.56 -7.17 -12.91
C ARG A 168 24.50 -7.17 -11.79
N VAL A 169 23.37 -6.51 -12.05
CA VAL A 169 22.23 -6.46 -11.14
C VAL A 169 21.06 -7.24 -11.74
N LEU A 170 20.52 -8.15 -10.97
CA LEU A 170 19.26 -8.83 -11.24
C LEU A 170 18.13 -8.10 -10.49
N VAL A 171 17.15 -7.60 -11.21
CA VAL A 171 15.91 -7.09 -10.64
C VAL A 171 14.81 -8.13 -10.85
N VAL A 172 14.21 -8.62 -9.76
CA VAL A 172 13.20 -9.68 -9.79
C VAL A 172 11.81 -9.10 -9.57
N GLY A 173 10.94 -9.24 -10.58
CA GLY A 173 9.58 -8.70 -10.56
C GLY A 173 9.41 -7.52 -11.51
N ALA A 174 8.66 -7.71 -12.59
CA ALA A 174 8.53 -6.77 -13.72
C ALA A 174 7.27 -5.89 -13.66
N SER A 175 6.77 -5.59 -12.44
CA SER A 175 5.70 -4.63 -12.18
C SER A 175 6.26 -3.22 -11.90
N HIS A 176 5.45 -2.31 -11.39
CA HIS A 176 5.75 -0.90 -11.16
C HIS A 176 7.15 -0.64 -10.57
N SER A 177 7.41 -1.15 -9.34
CA SER A 177 8.70 -0.93 -8.67
C SER A 177 9.87 -1.53 -9.42
N GLY A 178 9.69 -2.76 -9.95
CA GLY A 178 10.79 -3.43 -10.65
C GLY A 178 11.20 -2.74 -11.94
N THR A 179 10.24 -2.22 -12.70
CA THR A 179 10.55 -1.47 -13.94
C THR A 179 11.20 -0.13 -13.65
N ASP A 180 10.69 0.61 -12.65
CA ASP A 180 11.27 1.90 -12.27
C ASP A 180 12.69 1.74 -11.70
N ILE A 181 12.90 0.76 -10.82
CA ILE A 181 14.22 0.46 -10.23
C ILE A 181 15.19 -0.07 -11.29
N ALA A 182 14.77 -0.99 -12.17
CA ALA A 182 15.62 -1.50 -13.23
C ALA A 182 16.08 -0.37 -14.19
N TYR A 183 15.17 0.55 -14.53
CA TYR A 183 15.49 1.72 -15.34
C TYR A 183 16.50 2.65 -14.68
N GLU A 184 16.40 2.85 -13.37
CA GLU A 184 17.33 3.66 -12.59
C GLU A 184 18.69 2.98 -12.47
N VAL A 185 18.73 1.71 -12.07
CA VAL A 185 19.96 0.93 -11.88
C VAL A 185 20.74 0.79 -13.17
N ALA A 186 20.07 0.65 -14.32
CA ALA A 186 20.70 0.56 -15.63
C ALA A 186 21.50 1.78 -16.07
N GLN A 187 21.44 2.89 -15.31
CA GLN A 187 22.30 4.05 -15.55
C GLN A 187 23.76 3.80 -15.16
N THR A 188 23.99 2.87 -14.25
CA THR A 188 25.31 2.62 -13.65
C THR A 188 25.73 1.14 -13.69
N HIS A 189 24.80 0.20 -13.86
CA HIS A 189 25.04 -1.22 -13.82
C HIS A 189 24.43 -1.95 -15.01
N ALA A 190 25.09 -2.97 -15.52
CA ALA A 190 24.45 -3.94 -16.42
C ALA A 190 23.27 -4.60 -15.67
N THR A 191 22.06 -4.49 -16.21
CA THR A 191 20.83 -4.85 -15.50
C THR A 191 20.02 -5.87 -16.28
N THR A 192 19.61 -6.94 -15.61
CA THR A 192 18.64 -7.93 -16.09
C THR A 192 17.36 -7.79 -15.27
N LEU A 193 16.21 -7.59 -15.92
CA LEU A 193 14.88 -7.53 -15.30
C LEU A 193 14.12 -8.83 -15.61
N VAL A 194 13.93 -9.64 -14.57
CA VAL A 194 13.26 -10.94 -14.64
C VAL A 194 11.85 -10.86 -14.11
N GLY A 195 10.89 -11.44 -14.80
CA GLY A 195 9.51 -11.56 -14.38
C GLY A 195 8.51 -11.49 -15.50
N ARG A 196 7.31 -12.01 -15.22
CA ARG A 196 6.18 -12.01 -16.17
C ARG A 196 5.93 -10.61 -16.73
N ASP A 197 5.63 -10.53 -18.01
CA ASP A 197 5.13 -9.29 -18.60
C ASP A 197 3.73 -8.96 -18.07
N CYS A 198 3.62 -7.89 -17.31
CA CYS A 198 2.36 -7.38 -16.77
C CYS A 198 1.67 -6.39 -17.72
N GLY A 199 2.18 -6.19 -18.94
CA GLY A 199 1.71 -5.17 -19.87
C GLY A 199 2.23 -3.76 -19.51
N GLN A 200 1.74 -2.76 -20.25
CA GLN A 200 2.05 -1.35 -19.98
C GLN A 200 0.84 -0.48 -20.27
N LEU A 201 0.78 0.70 -19.67
CA LEU A 201 -0.24 1.70 -19.98
C LEU A 201 -0.15 2.09 -21.46
N PRO A 202 -1.30 2.28 -22.15
CA PRO A 202 -1.30 2.64 -23.58
C PRO A 202 -0.82 4.08 -23.84
N PHE A 203 -0.53 4.84 -22.80
CA PHE A 203 0.01 6.20 -22.88
C PHE A 203 0.91 6.48 -21.68
N ARG A 204 1.84 7.42 -21.81
CA ARG A 204 2.68 7.87 -20.70
C ARG A 204 1.90 8.86 -19.83
N PRO A 205 1.88 8.72 -18.49
CA PRO A 205 1.21 9.65 -17.60
C PRO A 205 1.63 11.12 -17.77
N GLU A 206 2.88 11.35 -18.15
CA GLU A 206 3.46 12.70 -18.35
C GLU A 206 3.33 13.21 -19.80
N SER A 207 2.63 12.46 -20.67
CA SER A 207 2.47 12.84 -22.08
C SER A 207 1.41 13.91 -22.31
N ARG A 208 1.46 14.57 -23.49
CA ARG A 208 0.49 15.61 -23.89
C ARG A 208 -0.95 15.10 -23.97
N VAL A 209 -1.17 13.80 -24.13
CA VAL A 209 -2.51 13.19 -24.16
C VAL A 209 -3.05 12.86 -22.77
N ALA A 210 -2.20 12.83 -21.76
CA ALA A 210 -2.59 12.51 -20.39
C ALA A 210 -3.73 13.41 -19.84
N PRO A 211 -3.80 14.72 -20.11
CA PRO A 211 -4.91 15.55 -19.66
C PRO A 211 -6.29 15.10 -20.13
N VAL A 212 -6.36 14.36 -21.24
CA VAL A 212 -7.60 13.80 -21.80
C VAL A 212 -7.83 12.37 -21.29
N LEU A 213 -6.80 11.53 -21.27
CA LEU A 213 -6.95 10.11 -20.95
C LEU A 213 -6.97 9.82 -19.45
N MET A 214 -6.22 10.56 -18.64
CA MET A 214 -6.17 10.35 -17.19
C MET A 214 -7.52 10.52 -16.48
N PRO A 215 -8.36 11.55 -16.81
CA PRO A 215 -9.70 11.64 -16.24
C PRO A 215 -10.57 10.42 -16.53
N ILE A 216 -10.45 9.84 -17.73
CA ILE A 216 -11.19 8.64 -18.13
C ILE A 216 -10.67 7.44 -17.31
N LEU A 217 -9.36 7.27 -17.21
CA LEU A 217 -8.76 6.20 -16.42
C LEU A 217 -9.19 6.28 -14.94
N VAL A 218 -9.10 7.47 -14.34
CA VAL A 218 -9.52 7.69 -12.95
C VAL A 218 -11.03 7.42 -12.79
N PHE A 219 -11.86 7.84 -13.74
CA PHE A 219 -13.29 7.54 -13.72
C PHE A 219 -13.56 6.02 -13.78
N LEU A 220 -12.90 5.32 -14.69
CA LEU A 220 -13.02 3.86 -14.81
C LEU A 220 -12.57 3.16 -13.51
N ALA A 221 -11.42 3.56 -12.96
CA ALA A 221 -10.90 3.01 -11.70
C ALA A 221 -11.82 3.25 -10.50
N ARG A 222 -12.57 4.36 -10.47
CA ARG A 222 -13.47 4.74 -9.37
C ARG A 222 -14.87 4.17 -9.48
N HIS A 223 -15.40 4.03 -10.71
CA HIS A 223 -16.82 3.81 -10.93
C HIS A 223 -17.15 2.56 -11.74
N VAL A 224 -16.22 2.08 -12.59
CA VAL A 224 -16.44 0.93 -13.46
C VAL A 224 -15.74 -0.32 -12.93
N ILE A 225 -14.47 -0.22 -12.54
CA ILE A 225 -13.70 -1.35 -12.01
C ILE A 225 -13.99 -1.48 -10.51
N THR A 226 -15.20 -1.96 -10.18
CA THR A 226 -15.71 -2.07 -8.80
C THR A 226 -16.23 -3.46 -8.49
N ARG A 227 -16.35 -3.82 -7.22
CA ARG A 227 -16.95 -5.10 -6.77
C ARG A 227 -18.41 -5.28 -7.22
N ARG A 228 -19.11 -4.21 -7.61
CA ARG A 228 -20.50 -4.25 -8.09
C ARG A 228 -20.59 -4.63 -9.57
N THR A 229 -19.55 -4.44 -10.34
CA THR A 229 -19.57 -4.71 -11.78
C THR A 229 -18.95 -6.06 -12.11
N PRO A 230 -19.41 -6.76 -13.16
CA PRO A 230 -18.79 -8.01 -13.61
C PRO A 230 -17.30 -7.86 -13.92
N ILE A 231 -16.92 -6.77 -14.58
CA ILE A 231 -15.54 -6.46 -14.96
C ILE A 231 -14.66 -6.28 -13.72
N GLY A 232 -15.15 -5.57 -12.70
CA GLY A 232 -14.41 -5.37 -11.46
C GLY A 232 -14.28 -6.66 -10.65
N ARG A 233 -15.32 -7.50 -10.58
CA ARG A 233 -15.24 -8.81 -9.91
C ARG A 233 -14.22 -9.74 -10.57
N LYS A 234 -14.13 -9.73 -11.91
CA LYS A 234 -13.12 -10.50 -12.66
C LYS A 234 -11.70 -9.96 -12.43
N ALA A 235 -11.53 -8.65 -12.34
CA ALA A 235 -10.23 -8.00 -12.15
C ALA A 235 -9.70 -8.09 -10.70
N MET A 236 -10.58 -8.22 -9.72
CA MET A 236 -10.24 -8.15 -8.30
C MET A 236 -9.14 -9.13 -7.86
N PRO A 237 -9.19 -10.45 -8.18
CA PRO A 237 -8.14 -11.40 -7.79
C PRO A 237 -6.77 -10.99 -8.34
N HIS A 238 -6.70 -10.62 -9.63
CA HIS A 238 -5.45 -10.18 -10.24
C HIS A 238 -4.88 -8.94 -9.56
N ILE A 239 -5.72 -7.95 -9.25
CA ILE A 239 -5.28 -6.70 -8.61
C ILE A 239 -4.84 -6.92 -7.17
N ARG A 240 -5.43 -7.87 -6.46
CA ARG A 240 -5.07 -8.20 -5.07
C ARG A 240 -3.76 -8.96 -4.96
N PHE A 241 -3.51 -9.90 -5.86
CA PHE A 241 -2.45 -10.90 -5.70
C PHE A 241 -1.38 -10.84 -6.79
N GLU A 242 -1.54 -10.02 -7.81
CA GLU A 242 -0.60 -9.93 -8.92
C GLU A 242 -0.06 -8.51 -9.09
N GLY A 243 1.10 -8.41 -9.77
CA GLY A 243 1.70 -7.12 -10.12
C GLY A 243 0.92 -6.42 -11.23
N GLY A 244 0.84 -5.10 -11.16
CA GLY A 244 0.21 -4.26 -12.19
C GLY A 244 1.12 -3.95 -13.39
N PRO A 245 0.56 -3.34 -14.45
CA PRO A 245 1.31 -3.00 -15.66
C PRO A 245 2.38 -1.93 -15.42
N MET A 246 3.33 -1.82 -16.31
CA MET A 246 4.27 -0.70 -16.37
C MET A 246 3.51 0.62 -16.55
N LEU A 247 3.84 1.62 -15.76
CA LEU A 247 3.10 2.89 -15.73
C LEU A 247 3.91 4.04 -16.35
N ARG A 248 5.04 4.39 -15.76
CA ARG A 248 5.89 5.48 -16.17
C ARG A 248 7.00 5.03 -17.12
N VAL A 249 7.70 3.97 -16.72
CA VAL A 249 8.75 3.34 -17.52
C VAL A 249 8.12 2.30 -18.44
N HIS A 250 8.34 2.43 -19.73
CA HIS A 250 7.82 1.54 -20.76
C HIS A 250 8.94 0.63 -21.32
N ARG A 251 8.56 -0.36 -22.13
CA ARG A 251 9.52 -1.30 -22.74
C ARG A 251 10.61 -0.61 -23.53
N GLU A 252 10.26 0.46 -24.26
CA GLU A 252 11.20 1.24 -25.05
C GLU A 252 12.26 1.94 -24.20
N ASP A 253 11.86 2.40 -22.99
CA ASP A 253 12.79 3.05 -22.05
C ASP A 253 13.79 2.04 -21.48
N LEU A 254 13.33 0.86 -21.13
CA LEU A 254 14.19 -0.24 -20.68
C LEU A 254 15.16 -0.66 -21.78
N ALA A 255 14.68 -0.80 -23.02
CA ALA A 255 15.52 -1.14 -24.18
C ALA A 255 16.56 -0.06 -24.46
N ALA A 256 16.17 1.23 -24.37
CA ALA A 256 17.09 2.37 -24.57
C ALA A 256 18.20 2.43 -23.51
N ARG A 257 18.01 1.79 -22.35
CA ARG A 257 19.01 1.64 -21.28
C ARG A 257 19.71 0.27 -21.31
N ALA A 258 19.51 -0.51 -22.36
CA ALA A 258 20.07 -1.86 -22.50
C ALA A 258 19.70 -2.80 -21.32
N VAL A 259 18.54 -2.61 -20.71
CA VAL A 259 18.01 -3.53 -19.71
C VAL A 259 17.62 -4.84 -20.43
N GLU A 260 18.26 -5.93 -20.04
CA GLU A 260 17.91 -7.26 -20.51
C GLU A 260 16.58 -7.70 -19.88
N ARG A 261 15.56 -7.96 -20.71
CA ARG A 261 14.25 -8.42 -20.26
C ARG A 261 14.15 -9.95 -20.42
N VAL A 262 13.84 -10.63 -19.31
CA VAL A 262 13.65 -12.08 -19.25
C VAL A 262 12.28 -12.39 -18.65
N GLU A 263 11.39 -13.03 -19.43
CA GLU A 263 10.00 -13.30 -19.02
C GLU A 263 9.84 -14.63 -18.26
N HIS A 264 10.93 -15.16 -17.75
CA HIS A 264 10.98 -16.30 -16.85
C HIS A 264 10.81 -15.89 -15.38
N ARG A 265 10.75 -16.88 -14.49
CA ARG A 265 10.76 -16.67 -13.04
C ARG A 265 12.07 -17.17 -12.45
N VAL A 266 12.57 -16.49 -11.42
CA VAL A 266 13.59 -17.08 -10.57
C VAL A 266 12.91 -18.18 -9.76
N ALA A 267 13.26 -19.44 -10.04
CA ALA A 267 12.62 -20.62 -9.45
C ALA A 267 13.42 -21.21 -8.30
N GLY A 268 14.71 -20.85 -8.17
CA GLY A 268 15.58 -21.40 -7.13
C GLY A 268 17.02 -20.90 -7.23
N VAL A 269 17.92 -21.69 -6.68
CA VAL A 269 19.35 -21.42 -6.64
C VAL A 269 20.11 -22.65 -7.16
N SER A 270 21.11 -22.44 -8.01
CA SER A 270 22.05 -23.46 -8.48
C SER A 270 23.47 -22.96 -8.23
N ASP A 271 24.28 -23.71 -7.51
CA ASP A 271 25.66 -23.36 -7.14
C ASP A 271 25.79 -21.95 -6.55
N GLY A 272 24.84 -21.58 -5.67
CA GLY A 272 24.80 -20.27 -5.01
C GLY A 272 24.31 -19.13 -5.91
N ARG A 273 23.87 -19.39 -7.16
CA ARG A 273 23.42 -18.37 -8.13
C ARG A 273 21.94 -18.47 -8.42
N PRO A 274 21.26 -17.37 -8.77
CA PRO A 274 19.85 -17.41 -9.17
C PRO A 274 19.65 -18.31 -10.39
N CYS A 275 18.69 -19.24 -10.29
CA CYS A 275 18.30 -20.15 -11.37
C CYS A 275 16.86 -19.86 -11.80
N LEU A 276 16.65 -19.72 -13.11
CA LEU A 276 15.34 -19.50 -13.70
C LEU A 276 14.57 -20.84 -13.86
N ASP A 277 13.28 -20.73 -14.11
CA ASP A 277 12.38 -21.87 -14.31
C ASP A 277 12.67 -22.68 -15.61
N ASP A 278 13.45 -22.13 -16.54
CA ASP A 278 13.97 -22.82 -17.71
C ASP A 278 15.35 -23.48 -17.50
N GLY A 279 15.90 -23.39 -16.27
CA GLY A 279 17.20 -23.91 -15.92
C GLY A 279 18.39 -22.96 -16.15
N THR A 280 18.15 -21.76 -16.69
CA THR A 280 19.21 -20.76 -16.91
C THR A 280 19.73 -20.25 -15.58
N VAL A 281 21.04 -20.32 -15.37
CA VAL A 281 21.73 -19.80 -14.19
C VAL A 281 22.32 -18.41 -14.50
N LEU A 282 22.02 -17.43 -13.65
CA LEU A 282 22.42 -16.04 -13.85
C LEU A 282 23.65 -15.69 -13.01
N ASP A 283 24.69 -15.17 -13.65
CA ASP A 283 25.90 -14.66 -13.00
C ASP A 283 25.71 -13.18 -12.67
N VAL A 284 25.44 -12.90 -11.38
CA VAL A 284 25.10 -11.55 -10.88
C VAL A 284 25.82 -11.24 -9.59
N ALA A 285 26.11 -9.96 -9.38
CA ALA A 285 26.69 -9.47 -8.12
C ALA A 285 25.61 -8.98 -7.14
N ASN A 286 24.44 -8.58 -7.67
CA ASN A 286 23.37 -8.01 -6.87
C ASN A 286 22.01 -8.59 -7.28
N VAL A 287 21.09 -8.71 -6.30
CA VAL A 287 19.68 -9.03 -6.52
C VAL A 287 18.81 -8.00 -5.82
N VAL A 288 17.89 -7.36 -6.57
CA VAL A 288 16.86 -6.49 -6.01
C VAL A 288 15.50 -7.18 -6.14
N TRP A 289 14.94 -7.59 -5.02
CA TRP A 289 13.64 -8.27 -4.94
C TRP A 289 12.50 -7.25 -5.03
N CYS A 290 11.91 -7.10 -6.20
CA CYS A 290 10.72 -6.30 -6.46
C CYS A 290 9.45 -7.18 -6.47
N THR A 291 9.40 -8.12 -5.55
CA THR A 291 8.40 -9.20 -5.47
C THR A 291 7.17 -8.82 -4.63
N GLY A 292 7.08 -7.55 -4.24
CA GLY A 292 5.95 -7.01 -3.48
C GLY A 292 5.99 -7.37 -2.00
N PHE A 293 4.83 -7.32 -1.36
CA PHE A 293 4.69 -7.48 0.09
C PHE A 293 3.63 -8.51 0.41
N ARG A 294 3.79 -9.18 1.56
CA ARG A 294 2.74 -10.03 2.14
C ARG A 294 1.86 -9.19 3.06
N GLN A 295 0.56 -9.41 3.01
CA GLN A 295 -0.36 -8.93 4.03
C GLN A 295 -0.26 -9.85 5.24
N VAL A 296 0.01 -9.28 6.41
CA VAL A 296 0.16 -10.02 7.66
C VAL A 296 -0.78 -9.40 8.68
N PHE A 297 -1.75 -10.19 9.12
CA PHE A 297 -2.77 -9.80 10.10
C PHE A 297 -2.76 -10.68 11.36
N ASP A 298 -1.67 -11.41 11.62
CA ASP A 298 -1.49 -12.32 12.75
C ASP A 298 -1.61 -11.64 14.12
N TRP A 299 -1.46 -10.33 14.17
CA TRP A 299 -1.70 -9.51 15.35
C TRP A 299 -3.19 -9.22 15.62
N ILE A 300 -4.10 -9.59 14.72
CA ILE A 300 -5.55 -9.47 14.89
C ILE A 300 -6.08 -10.84 15.30
N ASP A 301 -6.34 -11.00 16.60
CA ASP A 301 -6.87 -12.25 17.18
C ASP A 301 -8.40 -12.26 17.14
N LEU A 302 -8.93 -12.33 15.93
CA LEU A 302 -10.37 -12.36 15.63
C LEU A 302 -10.62 -13.32 14.46
N ALA A 303 -11.69 -14.09 14.52
CA ALA A 303 -12.09 -15.03 13.45
C ALA A 303 -12.78 -14.28 12.30
N VAL A 304 -12.01 -13.46 11.56
CA VAL A 304 -12.54 -12.57 10.51
C VAL A 304 -11.78 -12.70 9.18
N PHE A 305 -10.93 -13.71 9.04
CA PHE A 305 -10.12 -13.94 7.85
C PHE A 305 -10.56 -15.22 7.14
N GLY A 306 -10.63 -15.17 5.81
CA GLY A 306 -10.85 -16.33 4.96
C GLY A 306 -9.61 -17.22 4.83
N ASP A 307 -9.77 -18.34 4.13
CA ASP A 307 -8.69 -19.32 3.87
C ASP A 307 -7.50 -18.71 3.09
N ASP A 308 -7.74 -17.62 2.36
CA ASP A 308 -6.71 -16.86 1.62
C ASP A 308 -5.95 -15.85 2.51
N GLY A 309 -6.25 -15.79 3.82
CA GLY A 309 -5.70 -14.83 4.78
C GLY A 309 -6.20 -13.40 4.58
N TRP A 310 -7.18 -13.19 3.69
CA TRP A 310 -7.78 -11.87 3.48
C TRP A 310 -8.98 -11.67 4.43
N PRO A 311 -9.21 -10.44 4.94
CA PRO A 311 -10.36 -10.19 5.81
C PRO A 311 -11.68 -10.38 5.07
N GLU A 312 -12.63 -11.06 5.70
CA GLU A 312 -14.01 -11.21 5.24
C GLU A 312 -14.77 -9.90 5.45
N GLU A 313 -14.62 -9.00 4.51
CA GLU A 313 -15.16 -7.64 4.55
C GLU A 313 -16.02 -7.31 3.32
N MET A 314 -16.99 -6.43 3.50
CA MET A 314 -17.73 -5.80 2.40
C MET A 314 -17.60 -4.28 2.48
N ARG A 315 -16.84 -3.67 1.54
CA ARG A 315 -16.49 -2.24 1.56
C ARG A 315 -15.82 -1.79 2.86
N GLY A 316 -15.01 -2.67 3.45
CA GLY A 316 -14.31 -2.42 4.69
C GLY A 316 -15.12 -2.70 5.96
N VAL A 317 -16.39 -3.08 5.89
CA VAL A 317 -17.20 -3.49 7.04
C VAL A 317 -17.05 -4.98 7.25
N VAL A 318 -16.74 -5.40 8.47
CA VAL A 318 -16.64 -6.81 8.89
C VAL A 318 -17.94 -7.18 9.62
N GLU A 319 -18.78 -7.98 9.00
CA GLU A 319 -20.09 -8.36 9.59
C GLU A 319 -19.93 -9.26 10.82
N ALA A 320 -18.95 -10.17 10.81
CA ALA A 320 -18.67 -11.09 11.91
C ALA A 320 -18.17 -10.40 13.18
N ALA A 321 -17.59 -9.17 13.07
CA ALA A 321 -17.10 -8.39 14.20
C ALA A 321 -17.61 -6.94 14.11
N PRO A 322 -18.87 -6.67 14.54
CA PRO A 322 -19.47 -5.34 14.45
C PRO A 322 -18.66 -4.29 15.20
N GLY A 323 -18.20 -3.28 14.47
CA GLY A 323 -17.27 -2.25 14.97
C GLY A 323 -15.84 -2.41 14.47
N LEU A 324 -15.51 -3.52 13.80
CA LEU A 324 -14.25 -3.68 13.07
C LEU A 324 -14.42 -3.26 11.60
N TYR A 325 -13.48 -2.46 11.15
CA TYR A 325 -13.45 -1.93 9.79
C TYR A 325 -12.05 -1.99 9.20
N PHE A 326 -11.97 -2.13 7.87
CA PHE A 326 -10.73 -1.98 7.11
C PHE A 326 -10.84 -0.78 6.17
N CYS A 327 -9.79 0.03 6.05
CA CYS A 327 -9.73 1.17 5.13
C CYS A 327 -8.44 1.17 4.33
N GLY A 328 -8.55 1.22 3.00
CA GLY A 328 -7.39 1.29 2.12
C GLY A 328 -6.82 -0.07 1.68
N LEU A 329 -7.57 -1.16 1.86
CA LEU A 329 -7.19 -2.46 1.31
C LEU A 329 -7.26 -2.47 -0.21
N SER A 330 -6.41 -3.30 -0.83
CA SER A 330 -6.41 -3.51 -2.27
C SER A 330 -7.78 -3.98 -2.74
N PHE A 331 -8.37 -3.25 -3.68
CA PHE A 331 -9.71 -3.51 -4.20
C PHE A 331 -10.80 -3.66 -3.13
N GLN A 332 -10.75 -2.87 -2.07
CA GLN A 332 -11.76 -2.93 -0.99
C GLN A 332 -13.18 -2.70 -1.53
N TYR A 333 -13.38 -1.74 -2.41
CA TYR A 333 -14.62 -1.49 -3.16
C TYR A 333 -14.39 -1.40 -4.67
N ALA A 334 -13.32 -0.74 -5.09
CA ALA A 334 -12.93 -0.50 -6.46
C ALA A 334 -11.41 -0.56 -6.59
N PHE A 335 -10.90 -0.55 -7.81
CA PHE A 335 -9.46 -0.40 -8.05
C PHE A 335 -8.87 0.79 -7.30
N SER A 336 -9.60 1.90 -7.26
CA SER A 336 -9.12 3.14 -6.63
C SER A 336 -9.11 3.12 -5.10
N SER A 337 -9.59 2.08 -4.43
CA SER A 337 -9.68 2.04 -2.95
C SER A 337 -8.33 2.13 -2.24
N MET A 338 -7.26 1.67 -2.87
CA MET A 338 -5.90 1.65 -2.31
C MET A 338 -5.05 2.88 -2.68
N VAL A 339 -5.58 3.80 -3.49
CA VAL A 339 -4.87 4.98 -4.00
C VAL A 339 -5.59 6.27 -3.66
N PHE A 340 -4.88 7.40 -3.70
CA PHE A 340 -5.43 8.72 -3.38
C PHE A 340 -6.78 9.04 -4.05
N PRO A 341 -6.97 8.79 -5.36
CA PRO A 341 -8.23 9.11 -6.03
C PRO A 341 -9.48 8.44 -5.45
N GLY A 342 -9.36 7.35 -4.70
CA GLY A 342 -10.50 6.58 -4.20
C GLY A 342 -10.69 6.55 -2.70
N ILE A 343 -9.61 6.74 -1.95
CA ILE A 343 -9.58 6.50 -0.50
C ILE A 343 -10.59 7.35 0.27
N GLY A 344 -10.76 8.61 -0.11
CA GLY A 344 -11.68 9.53 0.57
C GLY A 344 -13.14 9.08 0.52
N ARG A 345 -13.58 8.46 -0.59
CA ARG A 345 -14.92 7.89 -0.72
C ARG A 345 -15.14 6.71 0.24
N ASP A 346 -14.15 5.84 0.35
CA ASP A 346 -14.26 4.64 1.17
C ASP A 346 -14.18 5.00 2.66
N ALA A 347 -13.32 5.94 3.03
CA ALA A 347 -13.25 6.53 4.37
C ALA A 347 -14.57 7.21 4.79
N ASP A 348 -15.22 7.97 3.89
CA ASP A 348 -16.53 8.58 4.15
C ASP A 348 -17.61 7.53 4.41
N TYR A 349 -17.59 6.44 3.61
CA TYR A 349 -18.53 5.35 3.80
C TYR A 349 -18.36 4.70 5.18
N LEU A 350 -17.15 4.38 5.60
CA LEU A 350 -16.87 3.79 6.91
C LEU A 350 -17.24 4.72 8.06
N ALA A 351 -16.91 6.02 7.94
CA ALA A 351 -17.30 6.99 8.96
C ALA A 351 -18.83 7.08 9.15
N ARG A 352 -19.62 6.89 8.07
CA ARG A 352 -21.09 6.78 8.18
C ARG A 352 -21.53 5.51 8.90
N GLN A 353 -20.88 4.37 8.63
CA GLN A 353 -21.20 3.10 9.32
C GLN A 353 -20.92 3.21 10.82
N ILE A 354 -19.79 3.80 11.21
CA ILE A 354 -19.42 4.05 12.61
C ILE A 354 -20.49 4.90 13.31
N VAL A 355 -20.91 6.00 12.69
CA VAL A 355 -21.96 6.88 13.24
C VAL A 355 -23.30 6.16 13.35
N SER A 356 -23.69 5.36 12.36
CA SER A 356 -24.93 4.61 12.38
C SER A 356 -24.95 3.59 13.53
N ARG A 357 -23.86 2.84 13.69
CA ARG A 357 -23.69 1.85 14.77
C ARG A 357 -23.84 2.49 16.15
N SER A 358 -23.17 3.63 16.38
CA SER A 358 -23.24 4.32 17.68
C SER A 358 -24.64 4.83 18.04
N ARG A 359 -25.44 5.19 17.03
CA ARG A 359 -26.86 5.58 17.24
C ARG A 359 -27.75 4.42 17.63
N SER A 360 -27.48 3.25 17.07
CA SER A 360 -28.24 2.01 17.37
C SER A 360 -27.90 1.44 18.75
N ALA A 361 -26.73 1.76 19.31
CA ALA A 361 -26.29 1.35 20.64
C ALA A 361 -26.86 2.20 21.79
N VAL A 362 -27.43 3.37 21.49
CA VAL A 362 -28.16 4.19 22.49
C VAL A 362 -29.59 3.70 22.51
N PRO A 363 -30.09 3.09 23.62
CA PRO A 363 -31.51 2.76 23.75
C PRO A 363 -32.33 4.03 23.54
N ALA A 364 -33.43 3.95 22.77
CA ALA A 364 -34.40 5.02 22.72
C ALA A 364 -34.80 5.35 24.17
N ALA A 365 -34.48 6.56 24.61
CA ALA A 365 -34.97 7.02 25.92
C ALA A 365 -36.49 6.92 25.90
N ALA A 366 -37.02 6.06 26.76
CA ALA A 366 -38.45 5.84 26.95
C ALA A 366 -39.13 7.04 27.60
#